data_82100ab1b62c4944b0ff2a24e9868b94
#
_entry.id   82100ab1b62c4944b0ff2a24e9868b94
#
_cell.length_a   1.000
_cell.length_b   1.000
_cell.length_c   1.000
_cell.angle_alpha   90.00
_cell.angle_beta   90.00
_cell.angle_gamma   90.00
#
_symmetry.space_group_name_H-M   'P 1'
#
loop_
_entity.id
_entity.type
_entity.pdbx_description
1 polymer ?
#
loop_
_entity_poly.entity_id
_entity_poly.type
_entity_poly.pdbx_seq_one_letter_code
_entity_poly.pdbx_strand_id
1 'polypeptide(L)'
;MWEGKRGSEKPFKGKHYQLERPLNVPQTLSRPRPRILIGGMGEKKTLRLVAQYADACNLFPTPELPHKLDVLREHCKAVGRNYDEIEKTAVFTFDVGENGEKIGQVIGGLRWLAGMGIQTVVGAVPRVYDLKRLEIIGEKIIPAVADLEPAGAAR
;
A
#
# COMPACT_ATOMS: atom_id res chain seq x y z
N MET A 1 2.12 -22.07 -5.76
CA MET A 1 1.99 -22.22 -4.28
C MET A 1 0.56 -21.99 -3.80
N TRP A 2 -0.17 -20.98 -4.27
CA TRP A 2 -1.52 -20.68 -3.77
C TRP A 2 -2.66 -21.45 -4.46
N GLU A 3 -2.41 -22.06 -5.61
CA GLU A 3 -3.44 -22.66 -6.47
C GLU A 3 -3.65 -24.17 -6.23
N GLY A 4 -2.87 -24.80 -5.39
CA GLY A 4 -2.89 -26.25 -5.21
C GLY A 4 -3.62 -26.70 -3.94
N LYS A 5 -4.10 -27.93 -3.95
CA LYS A 5 -4.48 -28.66 -2.73
C LYS A 5 -3.22 -29.28 -2.12
N ARG A 6 -3.19 -29.43 -0.79
CA ARG A 6 -2.12 -30.16 -0.10
C ARG A 6 -1.92 -31.54 -0.75
N GLY A 7 -0.68 -31.87 -1.11
CA GLY A 7 -0.35 -33.15 -1.76
C GLY A 7 -0.38 -33.10 -3.30
N SER A 8 -0.80 -31.97 -3.90
CA SER A 8 -0.78 -31.74 -5.36
C SER A 8 0.30 -30.77 -5.82
N GLU A 9 1.30 -30.53 -4.97
CA GLU A 9 2.38 -29.57 -5.24
C GLU A 9 3.20 -30.02 -6.45
N LYS A 10 3.33 -29.12 -7.43
CA LYS A 10 4.17 -29.35 -8.61
C LYS A 10 5.52 -28.68 -8.43
N PRO A 11 6.62 -29.31 -8.85
CA PRO A 11 7.94 -28.69 -8.83
C PRO A 11 7.95 -27.39 -9.63
N PHE A 12 8.63 -26.37 -9.12
CA PHE A 12 8.92 -25.14 -9.85
C PHE A 12 10.39 -25.14 -10.25
N LYS A 13 10.67 -25.05 -11.55
CA LYS A 13 12.02 -24.99 -12.11
C LYS A 13 12.20 -23.65 -12.84
N GLY A 14 12.58 -22.62 -12.09
CA GLY A 14 12.89 -21.29 -12.63
C GLY A 14 14.37 -21.13 -12.92
N LYS A 15 14.75 -20.03 -13.58
CA LYS A 15 16.15 -19.70 -13.89
C LYS A 15 17.01 -19.50 -12.63
N HIS A 16 16.44 -18.87 -11.59
CA HIS A 16 17.17 -18.48 -10.37
C HIS A 16 16.76 -19.28 -9.14
N TYR A 17 15.54 -19.81 -9.13
CA TYR A 17 14.97 -20.57 -8.02
C TYR A 17 14.42 -21.90 -8.51
N GLN A 18 14.65 -22.93 -7.74
CA GLN A 18 14.13 -24.27 -7.99
C GLN A 18 13.52 -24.78 -6.69
N LEU A 19 12.29 -25.27 -6.75
CA LEU A 19 11.55 -25.81 -5.62
C LEU A 19 11.04 -27.19 -6.02
N GLU A 20 11.46 -28.22 -5.31
CA GLU A 20 10.97 -29.58 -5.56
C GLU A 20 9.52 -29.73 -5.10
N ARG A 21 9.22 -29.18 -3.92
CA ARG A 21 7.90 -29.27 -3.28
C ARG A 21 7.54 -27.93 -2.62
N PRO A 22 6.99 -26.97 -3.36
CA PRO A 22 6.60 -25.69 -2.81
C PRO A 22 5.39 -25.83 -1.86
N LEU A 23 5.67 -25.95 -0.58
CA LEU A 23 4.62 -26.09 0.45
C LEU A 23 4.00 -24.71 0.79
N ASN A 24 2.68 -24.71 0.91
CA ASN A 24 1.91 -23.58 1.45
C ASN A 24 0.82 -24.11 2.38
N VAL A 25 1.17 -24.31 3.66
CA VAL A 25 0.31 -24.89 4.69
C VAL A 25 0.41 -24.08 5.99
N PRO A 26 -0.69 -23.57 6.52
CA PRO A 26 -2.07 -23.68 5.99
C PRO A 26 -2.27 -22.88 4.71
N GLN A 27 -3.23 -23.28 3.89
CA GLN A 27 -3.65 -22.52 2.72
C GLN A 27 -4.34 -21.22 3.14
N THR A 28 -4.20 -20.19 2.33
CA THR A 28 -4.90 -18.93 2.56
C THR A 28 -6.42 -19.11 2.49
N LEU A 29 -7.15 -18.37 3.31
CA LEU A 29 -8.61 -18.25 3.21
C LEU A 29 -9.02 -17.40 2.00
N SER A 30 -8.23 -16.41 1.63
CA SER A 30 -8.46 -15.57 0.45
C SER A 30 -8.31 -16.36 -0.85
N ARG A 31 -9.17 -16.14 -1.81
CA ARG A 31 -9.13 -16.79 -3.11
C ARG A 31 -8.98 -15.75 -4.23
N PRO A 32 -8.19 -16.02 -5.27
CA PRO A 32 -7.34 -17.21 -5.47
C PRO A 32 -6.07 -17.22 -4.61
N ARG A 33 -5.71 -16.09 -3.96
CA ARG A 33 -4.48 -15.88 -3.17
C ARG A 33 -4.64 -14.68 -2.21
N PRO A 34 -3.74 -14.48 -1.27
CA PRO A 34 -3.66 -13.22 -0.53
C PRO A 34 -3.41 -12.05 -1.49
N ARG A 35 -3.86 -10.85 -1.13
CA ARG A 35 -3.53 -9.63 -1.88
C ARG A 35 -2.02 -9.40 -1.86
N ILE A 36 -1.47 -9.00 -3.00
CA ILE A 36 -0.05 -8.68 -3.16
C ILE A 36 0.11 -7.17 -3.08
N LEU A 37 0.84 -6.70 -2.09
CA LEU A 37 1.29 -5.32 -2.00
C LEU A 37 2.76 -5.24 -2.40
N ILE A 38 3.09 -4.33 -3.33
CA ILE A 38 4.47 -4.06 -3.76
C ILE A 38 4.84 -2.64 -3.34
N GLY A 39 5.89 -2.52 -2.51
CA GLY A 39 6.42 -1.24 -2.06
C GLY A 39 7.58 -0.74 -2.91
N GLY A 40 7.67 0.59 -3.04
CA GLY A 40 8.78 1.29 -3.68
C GLY A 40 8.37 2.12 -4.89
N MET A 41 9.26 3.04 -5.31
CA MET A 41 8.98 4.07 -6.31
C MET A 41 9.87 3.96 -7.57
N GLY A 42 10.52 2.82 -7.78
CA GLY A 42 11.39 2.60 -8.94
C GLY A 42 10.59 2.53 -10.23
N GLU A 43 10.74 3.52 -11.11
CA GLU A 43 9.92 3.70 -12.31
C GLU A 43 10.01 2.54 -13.28
N LYS A 44 11.25 2.11 -13.61
CA LYS A 44 11.50 1.12 -14.68
C LYS A 44 11.11 -0.32 -14.29
N LYS A 45 11.26 -0.69 -13.01
CA LYS A 45 11.06 -2.07 -12.55
C LYS A 45 9.90 -2.17 -11.56
N THR A 46 9.97 -1.44 -10.43
CA THR A 46 9.00 -1.59 -9.34
C THR A 46 7.60 -1.23 -9.78
N LEU A 47 7.37 -0.04 -10.36
CA LEU A 47 6.04 0.37 -10.80
C LEU A 47 5.51 -0.47 -11.96
N ARG A 48 6.39 -1.00 -12.82
CA ARG A 48 5.99 -1.97 -13.83
C ARG A 48 5.51 -3.29 -13.20
N LEU A 49 6.19 -3.79 -12.18
CA LEU A 49 5.77 -5.00 -11.46
C LEU A 49 4.45 -4.76 -10.70
N VAL A 50 4.26 -3.56 -10.15
CA VAL A 50 2.96 -3.16 -9.56
C VAL A 50 1.85 -3.30 -10.60
N ALA A 51 2.02 -2.70 -11.79
CA ALA A 51 1.02 -2.77 -12.86
C ALA A 51 0.73 -4.21 -13.31
N GLN A 52 1.73 -5.10 -13.30
CA GLN A 52 1.57 -6.48 -13.75
C GLN A 52 0.96 -7.41 -12.71
N TYR A 53 1.27 -7.25 -11.43
CA TYR A 53 1.04 -8.30 -10.44
C TYR A 53 0.39 -7.84 -9.12
N ALA A 54 0.49 -6.54 -8.77
CA ALA A 54 0.08 -6.11 -7.46
C ALA A 54 -1.42 -5.80 -7.36
N ASP A 55 -2.01 -6.10 -6.22
CA ASP A 55 -3.35 -5.64 -5.85
C ASP A 55 -3.29 -4.27 -5.13
N ALA A 56 -2.10 -3.92 -4.60
CA ALA A 56 -1.83 -2.65 -3.95
C ALA A 56 -0.38 -2.22 -4.15
N CYS A 57 -0.11 -0.92 -4.16
CA CYS A 57 1.23 -0.36 -4.10
C CYS A 57 1.43 0.44 -2.83
N ASN A 58 2.66 0.51 -2.32
CA ASN A 58 3.00 1.36 -1.19
C ASN A 58 4.12 2.33 -1.57
N LEU A 59 3.82 3.64 -1.50
CA LEU A 59 4.64 4.72 -2.03
C LEU A 59 5.12 5.64 -0.90
N PHE A 60 6.16 6.44 -1.17
CA PHE A 60 6.64 7.45 -0.24
C PHE A 60 5.96 8.80 -0.51
N PRO A 61 5.57 9.56 0.53
CA PRO A 61 4.95 10.88 0.40
C PRO A 61 5.98 11.97 0.09
N THR A 62 6.60 11.87 -1.06
CA THR A 62 7.59 12.85 -1.54
C THR A 62 6.97 13.80 -2.57
N PRO A 63 7.58 14.96 -2.88
CA PRO A 63 7.12 15.84 -3.94
C PRO A 63 7.01 15.17 -5.31
N GLU A 64 7.73 14.07 -5.53
CA GLU A 64 7.68 13.28 -6.77
C GLU A 64 6.47 12.34 -6.87
N LEU A 65 5.69 12.17 -5.79
CA LEU A 65 4.57 11.23 -5.75
C LEU A 65 3.61 11.38 -6.93
N PRO A 66 3.17 12.58 -7.35
CA PRO A 66 2.30 12.74 -8.50
C PRO A 66 2.89 12.13 -9.78
N HIS A 67 4.17 12.42 -10.05
CA HIS A 67 4.88 11.83 -11.18
C HIS A 67 4.95 10.30 -11.12
N LYS A 68 5.19 9.72 -9.94
CA LYS A 68 5.22 8.25 -9.77
C LYS A 68 3.86 7.61 -10.04
N LEU A 69 2.78 8.27 -9.66
CA LEU A 69 1.42 7.83 -9.96
C LEU A 69 1.13 7.88 -11.47
N ASP A 70 1.63 8.92 -12.16
CA ASP A 70 1.50 9.00 -13.62
C ASP A 70 2.29 7.89 -14.32
N VAL A 71 3.53 7.63 -13.90
CA VAL A 71 4.34 6.50 -14.41
C VAL A 71 3.62 5.16 -14.20
N LEU A 72 3.03 4.95 -13.02
CA LEU A 72 2.24 3.74 -12.77
C LEU A 72 1.04 3.64 -13.71
N ARG A 73 0.33 4.75 -13.97
CA ARG A 73 -0.80 4.80 -14.90
C ARG A 73 -0.38 4.42 -16.32
N GLU A 74 0.78 4.91 -16.78
CA GLU A 74 1.32 4.53 -18.08
C GLU A 74 1.72 3.06 -18.15
N HIS A 75 2.31 2.50 -17.10
CA HIS A 75 2.56 1.05 -17.04
C HIS A 75 1.27 0.23 -17.08
N CYS A 76 0.22 0.67 -16.40
CA CYS A 76 -1.09 0.01 -16.45
C CYS A 76 -1.65 0.00 -17.86
N LYS A 77 -1.61 1.14 -18.59
CA LYS A 77 -2.00 1.23 -19.99
C LYS A 77 -1.20 0.26 -20.86
N ALA A 78 0.11 0.20 -20.68
CA ALA A 78 0.99 -0.66 -21.45
C ALA A 78 0.71 -2.17 -21.28
N VAL A 79 0.16 -2.59 -20.14
CA VAL A 79 -0.21 -3.98 -19.87
C VAL A 79 -1.72 -4.26 -19.99
N GLY A 80 -2.51 -3.26 -20.38
CA GLY A 80 -3.97 -3.40 -20.53
C GLY A 80 -4.72 -3.57 -19.21
N ARG A 81 -4.21 -3.04 -18.10
CA ARG A 81 -4.82 -3.14 -16.78
C ARG A 81 -5.48 -1.83 -16.36
N ASN A 82 -6.63 -1.92 -15.72
CA ASN A 82 -7.25 -0.76 -15.10
C ASN A 82 -6.42 -0.29 -13.89
N TYR A 83 -5.97 0.97 -13.93
CA TYR A 83 -5.21 1.62 -12.85
C TYR A 83 -5.98 1.66 -11.52
N ASP A 84 -7.32 1.79 -11.58
CA ASP A 84 -8.16 1.94 -10.39
C ASP A 84 -8.35 0.64 -9.61
N GLU A 85 -8.04 -0.52 -10.23
CA GLU A 85 -8.01 -1.80 -9.53
C GLU A 85 -6.85 -1.92 -8.53
N ILE A 86 -5.83 -1.07 -8.64
CA ILE A 86 -4.68 -1.08 -7.75
C ILE A 86 -4.95 -0.13 -6.60
N GLU A 87 -5.01 -0.64 -5.38
CA GLU A 87 -5.08 0.20 -4.19
C GLU A 87 -3.77 0.99 -4.03
N LYS A 88 -3.88 2.32 -3.99
CA LYS A 88 -2.76 3.22 -3.75
C LYS A 88 -2.61 3.46 -2.27
N THR A 89 -1.50 3.01 -1.69
CA THR A 89 -1.19 3.24 -0.28
C THR A 89 0.10 4.04 -0.12
N ALA A 90 0.28 4.68 1.01
CA ALA A 90 1.52 5.41 1.32
C ALA A 90 2.02 5.10 2.72
N VAL A 91 3.36 5.13 2.89
CA VAL A 91 3.94 5.16 4.23
C VAL A 91 3.84 6.56 4.81
N PHE A 92 3.71 6.68 6.13
CA PHE A 92 3.59 7.97 6.79
C PHE A 92 4.21 7.92 8.20
N THR A 93 4.56 9.09 8.72
CA THR A 93 4.96 9.22 10.14
C THR A 93 3.91 10.05 10.85
N PHE A 94 3.21 9.43 11.78
CA PHE A 94 2.17 10.09 12.60
C PHE A 94 2.81 10.78 13.79
N ASP A 95 3.66 11.78 13.53
CA ASP A 95 4.29 12.59 14.57
C ASP A 95 3.34 13.72 15.00
N VAL A 96 2.58 13.47 16.05
CA VAL A 96 1.65 14.46 16.63
C VAL A 96 2.34 15.44 17.60
N GLY A 97 3.63 15.27 17.87
CA GLY A 97 4.32 16.02 18.91
C GLY A 97 4.09 15.42 20.31
N GLU A 98 4.50 16.13 21.37
CA GLU A 98 4.31 15.64 22.75
C GLU A 98 2.90 15.88 23.28
N ASN A 99 2.29 17.02 22.88
CA ASN A 99 0.98 17.45 23.34
C ASN A 99 0.00 17.74 22.19
N GLY A 100 0.29 17.22 20.98
CA GLY A 100 -0.56 17.43 19.82
C GLY A 100 -0.24 18.68 19.01
N GLU A 101 0.89 19.34 19.25
CA GLU A 101 1.28 20.57 18.56
C GLU A 101 1.48 20.41 17.06
N LYS A 102 1.65 19.16 16.57
CA LYS A 102 1.80 18.86 15.14
C LYS A 102 0.55 18.27 14.47
N ILE A 103 -0.59 18.22 15.16
CA ILE A 103 -1.86 17.68 14.62
C ILE A 103 -2.20 18.29 13.26
N GLY A 104 -2.09 19.61 13.10
CA GLY A 104 -2.39 20.29 11.84
C GLY A 104 -1.51 19.86 10.68
N GLN A 105 -0.23 19.57 10.95
CA GLN A 105 0.71 19.07 9.94
C GLN A 105 0.35 17.63 9.50
N VAL A 106 0.01 16.77 10.46
CA VAL A 106 -0.42 15.40 10.17
C VAL A 106 -1.69 15.40 9.33
N ILE A 107 -2.74 16.15 9.75
CA ILE A 107 -3.99 16.26 8.98
C ILE A 107 -3.76 16.86 7.59
N GLY A 108 -2.93 17.89 7.48
CA GLY A 108 -2.56 18.48 6.19
C GLY A 108 -1.89 17.48 5.25
N GLY A 109 -0.95 16.67 5.77
CA GLY A 109 -0.29 15.62 5.00
C GLY A 109 -1.26 14.53 4.54
N LEU A 110 -2.19 14.10 5.40
CA LEU A 110 -3.20 13.09 5.04
C LEU A 110 -4.18 13.62 3.98
N ARG A 111 -4.62 14.88 4.09
CA ARG A 111 -5.46 15.53 3.08
C ARG A 111 -4.76 15.65 1.73
N TRP A 112 -3.46 16.02 1.74
CA TRP A 112 -2.66 16.07 0.52
C TRP A 112 -2.57 14.70 -0.15
N LEU A 113 -2.31 13.63 0.62
CA LEU A 113 -2.27 12.26 0.12
C LEU A 113 -3.63 11.82 -0.46
N ALA A 114 -4.73 12.09 0.22
CA ALA A 114 -6.07 11.81 -0.28
C ALA A 114 -6.35 12.56 -1.61
N GLY A 115 -5.91 13.84 -1.71
CA GLY A 115 -5.98 14.62 -2.95
C GLY A 115 -5.17 14.03 -4.11
N MET A 116 -4.14 13.21 -3.83
CA MET A 116 -3.38 12.45 -4.84
C MET A 116 -4.00 11.09 -5.18
N GLY A 117 -5.11 10.71 -4.55
CA GLY A 117 -5.75 9.42 -4.75
C GLY A 117 -5.19 8.28 -3.88
N ILE A 118 -4.42 8.59 -2.84
CA ILE A 118 -4.00 7.60 -1.86
C ILE A 118 -5.19 7.22 -0.98
N GLN A 119 -5.49 5.92 -0.93
CA GLN A 119 -6.67 5.35 -0.28
C GLN A 119 -6.38 4.88 1.15
N THR A 120 -5.16 4.40 1.37
CA THR A 120 -4.74 3.87 2.68
C THR A 120 -3.37 4.42 3.05
N VAL A 121 -3.23 4.82 4.30
CA VAL A 121 -1.96 5.29 4.86
C VAL A 121 -1.57 4.39 6.02
N VAL A 122 -0.35 3.86 5.96
CA VAL A 122 0.23 3.02 7.03
C VAL A 122 1.53 3.65 7.51
N GLY A 123 1.80 3.57 8.80
CA GLY A 123 3.04 4.18 9.26
C GLY A 123 3.35 4.01 10.73
N ALA A 124 4.43 4.69 11.12
CA ALA A 124 4.93 4.64 12.48
C ALA A 124 4.43 5.84 13.30
N VAL A 125 4.20 5.58 14.58
CA VAL A 125 3.98 6.60 15.60
C VAL A 125 5.28 6.75 16.40
N PRO A 126 6.00 7.87 16.32
CA PRO A 126 7.20 8.09 17.12
C PRO A 126 6.88 7.99 18.61
N ARG A 127 7.73 7.28 19.35
CA ARG A 127 7.53 7.06 20.79
C ARG A 127 6.17 6.44 21.11
N VAL A 128 5.76 5.43 20.35
CA VAL A 128 4.45 4.75 20.45
C VAL A 128 4.16 4.16 21.85
N TYR A 129 5.19 3.94 22.66
CA TYR A 129 5.04 3.53 24.08
C TYR A 129 4.42 4.63 24.96
N ASP A 130 4.39 5.86 24.53
CA ASP A 130 3.64 6.96 25.14
C ASP A 130 2.19 6.92 24.62
N LEU A 131 1.29 6.31 25.40
CA LEU A 131 -0.10 6.09 25.03
C LEU A 131 -0.85 7.38 24.70
N LYS A 132 -0.49 8.51 25.31
CA LYS A 132 -1.07 9.82 25.01
C LYS A 132 -1.04 10.17 23.53
N ARG A 133 0.02 9.75 22.80
CA ARG A 133 0.14 9.98 21.37
C ARG A 133 -0.90 9.19 20.56
N LEU A 134 -1.17 7.95 20.98
CA LEU A 134 -2.22 7.13 20.38
C LEU A 134 -3.60 7.68 20.67
N GLU A 135 -3.84 8.18 21.89
CA GLU A 135 -5.10 8.86 22.27
C GLU A 135 -5.33 10.10 21.40
N ILE A 136 -4.32 10.95 21.23
CA ILE A 136 -4.39 12.13 20.35
C ILE A 136 -4.72 11.71 18.90
N ILE A 137 -4.10 10.65 18.38
CA ILE A 137 -4.40 10.16 17.04
C ILE A 137 -5.85 9.68 16.95
N GLY A 138 -6.29 8.87 17.91
CA GLY A 138 -7.66 8.35 17.95
C GLY A 138 -8.72 9.45 18.08
N GLU A 139 -8.50 10.43 18.93
CA GLU A 139 -9.49 11.47 19.22
C GLU A 139 -9.48 12.66 18.25
N LYS A 140 -8.32 12.98 17.64
CA LYS A 140 -8.15 14.21 16.87
C LYS A 140 -7.83 13.97 15.40
N ILE A 141 -7.01 12.95 15.08
CA ILE A 141 -6.61 12.69 13.69
C ILE A 141 -7.66 11.86 12.97
N ILE A 142 -8.02 10.69 13.53
CA ILE A 142 -8.96 9.77 12.86
C ILE A 142 -10.30 10.46 12.53
N PRO A 143 -10.98 11.15 13.46
CA PRO A 143 -12.24 11.84 13.14
C PRO A 143 -12.07 12.94 12.09
N ALA A 144 -10.94 13.68 12.12
CA ALA A 144 -10.70 14.79 11.19
C ALA A 144 -10.44 14.36 9.73
N VAL A 145 -10.19 13.06 9.50
CA VAL A 145 -9.91 12.49 8.18
C VAL A 145 -10.90 11.38 7.78
N ALA A 146 -11.86 11.02 8.65
CA ALA A 146 -12.78 9.92 8.41
C ALA A 146 -13.63 10.10 7.15
N ASP A 147 -13.96 11.34 6.79
CA ASP A 147 -14.79 11.67 5.64
C ASP A 147 -13.98 12.08 4.41
N LEU A 148 -12.65 11.89 4.42
CA LEU A 148 -11.83 12.18 3.24
C LEU A 148 -12.08 11.15 2.15
N GLU A 149 -12.56 11.61 0.99
CA GLU A 149 -12.66 10.80 -0.20
C GLU A 149 -11.36 10.96 -1.03
N PRO A 150 -10.62 9.86 -1.32
CA PRO A 150 -9.46 9.93 -2.19
C PRO A 150 -9.86 10.34 -3.61
N ALA A 151 -9.08 11.20 -4.24
CA ALA A 151 -9.33 11.63 -5.61
C ALA A 151 -9.36 10.41 -6.56
N GLY A 152 -10.39 10.32 -7.40
CA GLY A 152 -10.56 9.21 -8.35
C GLY A 152 -11.02 7.89 -7.73
N ALA A 153 -11.46 7.88 -6.47
CA ALA A 153 -12.16 6.71 -5.93
C ALA A 153 -13.47 6.50 -6.71
N ALA A 154 -13.59 5.37 -7.39
CA ALA A 154 -14.87 4.99 -8.00
C ALA A 154 -15.91 4.79 -6.89
N ARG A 155 -17.05 5.45 -7.00
CA ARG A 155 -18.23 5.21 -6.15
C ARG A 155 -18.86 3.87 -6.46
#